data_600fe5a1e61c9af365f99e30ca010826
#
_entry.id   600fe5a1e61c9af365f99e30ca010826
#
_cell.length_a   1.000
_cell.length_b   1.000
_cell.length_c   1.000
_cell.angle_alpha   90.00
_cell.angle_beta   90.00
_cell.angle_gamma   90.00
#
_symmetry.space_group_name_H-M   'P 1'
#
loop_
_entity.id
_entity.type
_entity.pdbx_description
1 polymer ?
#
loop_
_entity_poly.entity_id
_entity_poly.type
_entity_poly.pdbx_seq_one_letter_code
_entity_poly.pdbx_strand_id
1 'polypeptide(L)'
;MKDVLKELERRRDIARMGGGQARIDAQHKKGKLTARERIEVFLDEGSFEEFDMYVEHRSTDFGMEKTKIAGDGVVTGWGTVNGRPVYLFAKDFTVFGGSLSEAHAEKVIKVQEMALRNRAPIIGLYDAGGARIQEGVAALGGYAEIFQRNVLASGVIPQISVIMGPCAGGDVYSPAMTDFIFMVRDTSYMFVTGPDVVKTVTNETVTAESLGGASVHTTKSSIADGAYDNDVEALLQMRRLVDLLPASNTAEVPEIECYQSVTDHDMSLDRLIPDNANKPYDIKELILKVADEGDFFEIQQSFAKNIVTGFGRVEGRTVGFVANQPMVLAGVLDSDASRKAARFVRFCDCFSIPIVTFVDVPGFLPGTAQEYGGLIKHGAKLLFAYAEATVPKITVITRKAYGGAYDVMASKHLRGDMNYAWPTAQIAVMGARGAVEIIYRKDIGDAEKIAAHTKAYEDRFLSPFVAAERGYVDEVIMPHSTRRRIARALRMLRNKEMQNPWKKHDNIPL
;
A
#
# COMPACT_ATOMS: atom_id res chain seq x y z
N MET A 1 -26.79 7.52 -44.65
CA MET A 1 -25.81 8.01 -43.65
C MET A 1 -26.49 8.66 -42.43
N LYS A 2 -27.34 9.69 -42.60
CA LYS A 2 -27.97 10.40 -41.47
C LYS A 2 -28.75 9.48 -40.53
N ASP A 3 -29.51 8.52 -41.06
CA ASP A 3 -30.29 7.58 -40.25
C ASP A 3 -29.43 6.54 -39.54
N VAL A 4 -28.32 6.13 -40.16
CA VAL A 4 -27.34 5.22 -39.55
C VAL A 4 -26.62 5.89 -38.38
N LEU A 5 -26.27 7.17 -38.51
CA LEU A 5 -25.64 7.94 -37.41
C LEU A 5 -26.62 8.16 -36.24
N LYS A 6 -27.89 8.45 -36.53
CA LYS A 6 -28.91 8.54 -35.46
C LYS A 6 -29.11 7.23 -34.73
N GLU A 7 -29.09 6.10 -35.44
CA GLU A 7 -29.18 4.78 -34.80
C GLU A 7 -27.97 4.48 -33.93
N LEU A 8 -26.76 4.86 -34.37
CA LEU A 8 -25.56 4.76 -33.54
C LEU A 8 -25.68 5.58 -32.25
N GLU A 9 -26.08 6.85 -32.37
CA GLU A 9 -26.29 7.72 -31.19
C GLU A 9 -27.34 7.12 -30.22
N ARG A 10 -28.47 6.67 -30.76
CA ARG A 10 -29.51 6.01 -29.97
C ARG A 10 -28.99 4.79 -29.21
N ARG A 11 -28.20 3.92 -29.85
CA ARG A 11 -27.60 2.74 -29.19
C ARG A 11 -26.59 3.12 -28.13
N ARG A 12 -25.78 4.15 -28.38
CA ARG A 12 -24.85 4.70 -27.39
C ARG A 12 -25.56 5.22 -26.14
N ASP A 13 -26.64 5.98 -26.35
CA ASP A 13 -27.41 6.54 -25.24
C ASP A 13 -28.05 5.44 -24.39
N ILE A 14 -28.62 4.42 -25.03
CA ILE A 14 -29.17 3.25 -24.33
C ILE A 14 -28.09 2.53 -23.53
N ALA A 15 -26.92 2.29 -24.13
CA ALA A 15 -25.81 1.62 -23.45
C ALA A 15 -25.31 2.44 -22.23
N ARG A 16 -25.23 3.77 -22.36
CA ARG A 16 -24.82 4.67 -21.26
C ARG A 16 -25.80 4.68 -20.11
N MET A 17 -27.08 4.43 -20.36
CA MET A 17 -28.12 4.38 -19.31
C MET A 17 -28.00 3.14 -18.41
N GLY A 18 -27.22 2.12 -18.79
CA GLY A 18 -27.05 0.91 -17.99
C GLY A 18 -28.37 0.28 -17.58
N GLY A 19 -28.61 0.18 -16.28
CA GLY A 19 -29.87 -0.36 -15.72
C GLY A 19 -31.07 0.58 -15.77
N GLY A 20 -30.92 1.78 -16.33
CA GLY A 20 -31.97 2.78 -16.49
C GLY A 20 -32.08 3.80 -15.33
N GLN A 21 -32.76 4.89 -15.58
CA GLN A 21 -32.80 6.06 -14.70
C GLN A 21 -33.20 5.73 -13.25
N ALA A 22 -34.21 4.89 -13.05
CA ALA A 22 -34.66 4.53 -11.70
C ALA A 22 -33.55 3.86 -10.85
N ARG A 23 -32.70 3.06 -11.47
CA ARG A 23 -31.56 2.43 -10.78
C ARG A 23 -30.41 3.40 -10.57
N ILE A 24 -30.18 4.33 -11.48
CA ILE A 24 -29.25 5.44 -11.32
C ILE A 24 -29.67 6.31 -10.12
N ASP A 25 -30.93 6.71 -10.06
CA ASP A 25 -31.48 7.50 -8.94
C ASP A 25 -31.34 6.76 -7.60
N ALA A 26 -31.55 5.44 -7.60
CA ALA A 26 -31.36 4.61 -6.41
C ALA A 26 -29.89 4.54 -5.95
N GLN A 27 -28.95 4.61 -6.88
CA GLN A 27 -27.50 4.69 -6.60
C GLN A 27 -27.15 6.04 -5.96
N HIS A 28 -27.61 7.14 -6.57
CA HIS A 28 -27.43 8.50 -6.05
C HIS A 28 -28.06 8.69 -4.67
N LYS A 29 -29.25 8.13 -4.43
CA LYS A 29 -29.92 8.19 -3.13
C LYS A 29 -29.09 7.56 -2.00
N LYS A 30 -28.20 6.62 -2.33
CA LYS A 30 -27.25 6.01 -1.38
C LYS A 30 -25.95 6.80 -1.22
N GLY A 31 -25.84 7.97 -1.84
CA GLY A 31 -24.62 8.79 -1.84
C GLY A 31 -23.51 8.24 -2.73
N LYS A 32 -23.82 7.36 -3.69
CA LYS A 32 -22.86 6.71 -4.58
C LYS A 32 -22.96 7.25 -6.00
N LEU A 33 -21.84 7.37 -6.67
CA LEU A 33 -21.79 7.63 -8.10
C LEU A 33 -22.07 6.36 -8.92
N THR A 34 -22.47 6.52 -10.17
CA THR A 34 -22.52 5.43 -11.15
C THR A 34 -21.10 5.05 -11.63
N ALA A 35 -20.96 3.89 -12.27
CA ALA A 35 -19.68 3.47 -12.83
C ALA A 35 -19.11 4.51 -13.82
N ARG A 36 -19.95 5.11 -14.66
CA ARG A 36 -19.53 6.12 -15.64
C ARG A 36 -19.10 7.43 -15.00
N GLU A 37 -19.87 7.92 -14.02
CA GLU A 37 -19.53 9.12 -13.26
C GLU A 37 -18.20 8.94 -12.51
N ARG A 38 -17.93 7.75 -11.95
CA ARG A 38 -16.64 7.41 -11.32
C ARG A 38 -15.49 7.50 -12.31
N ILE A 39 -15.68 7.01 -13.53
CA ILE A 39 -14.67 7.09 -14.60
C ILE A 39 -14.41 8.56 -14.99
N GLU A 40 -15.44 9.37 -15.13
CA GLU A 40 -15.33 10.80 -15.45
C GLU A 40 -14.57 11.58 -14.37
N VAL A 41 -14.77 11.26 -13.08
CA VAL A 41 -14.02 11.88 -11.97
C VAL A 41 -12.57 11.41 -11.95
N PHE A 42 -12.33 10.13 -12.27
CA PHE A 42 -11.01 9.54 -12.16
C PHE A 42 -10.07 9.90 -13.31
N LEU A 43 -10.54 9.95 -14.54
CA LEU A 43 -9.73 10.22 -15.72
C LEU A 43 -9.66 11.72 -16.05
N ASP A 44 -8.70 12.08 -16.88
CA ASP A 44 -8.63 13.40 -17.49
C ASP A 44 -9.82 13.61 -18.42
N GLU A 45 -10.37 14.82 -18.45
CA GLU A 45 -11.54 15.16 -19.25
C GLU A 45 -11.33 14.78 -20.72
N GLY A 46 -12.30 14.05 -21.29
CA GLY A 46 -12.30 13.65 -22.69
C GLY A 46 -11.29 12.56 -23.06
N SER A 47 -10.54 12.01 -22.11
CA SER A 47 -9.52 10.98 -22.38
C SER A 47 -10.04 9.56 -22.45
N PHE A 48 -11.27 9.30 -22.01
CA PHE A 48 -11.80 7.95 -21.89
C PHE A 48 -12.17 7.33 -23.23
N GLU A 49 -11.58 6.18 -23.54
CA GLU A 49 -11.92 5.33 -24.67
C GLU A 49 -12.50 4.01 -24.17
N GLU A 50 -13.80 3.82 -24.38
CA GLU A 50 -14.52 2.64 -23.91
C GLU A 50 -14.35 1.45 -24.82
N PHE A 51 -14.14 0.26 -24.24
CA PHE A 51 -14.14 -1.02 -24.94
C PHE A 51 -15.43 -1.80 -24.69
N ASP A 52 -15.91 -2.49 -25.74
CA ASP A 52 -16.98 -3.48 -25.64
C ASP A 52 -18.29 -2.94 -25.04
N MET A 53 -18.62 -1.66 -25.34
CA MET A 53 -19.83 -0.99 -24.88
C MET A 53 -21.11 -1.79 -25.16
N TYR A 54 -21.18 -2.54 -26.26
CA TYR A 54 -22.37 -3.25 -26.74
C TYR A 54 -22.37 -4.74 -26.38
N VAL A 55 -21.39 -5.24 -25.65
CA VAL A 55 -21.35 -6.63 -25.22
C VAL A 55 -22.53 -6.90 -24.26
N GLU A 56 -23.21 -8.02 -24.48
CA GLU A 56 -24.32 -8.50 -23.67
C GLU A 56 -24.02 -9.93 -23.18
N HIS A 57 -24.66 -10.34 -22.08
CA HIS A 57 -24.57 -11.71 -21.60
C HIS A 57 -25.16 -12.71 -22.61
N ARG A 58 -24.73 -13.98 -22.51
CA ARG A 58 -25.16 -15.06 -23.41
C ARG A 58 -26.13 -16.05 -22.75
N SER A 59 -26.52 -15.80 -21.52
CA SER A 59 -27.43 -16.67 -20.78
C SER A 59 -28.81 -16.73 -21.42
N THR A 60 -29.36 -17.96 -21.51
CA THR A 60 -30.71 -18.26 -22.01
C THR A 60 -31.61 -18.84 -20.93
N ASP A 61 -31.07 -19.12 -19.75
CA ASP A 61 -31.81 -19.73 -18.66
C ASP A 61 -32.45 -18.69 -17.74
N PHE A 62 -33.42 -19.10 -16.95
CA PHE A 62 -34.11 -18.25 -15.96
C PHE A 62 -34.72 -16.98 -16.52
N GLY A 63 -35.06 -16.95 -17.81
CA GLY A 63 -35.65 -15.78 -18.47
C GLY A 63 -34.65 -14.67 -18.80
N MET A 64 -33.35 -14.93 -18.65
CA MET A 64 -32.31 -13.96 -18.94
C MET A 64 -32.28 -13.53 -20.40
N GLU A 65 -32.70 -14.40 -21.33
CA GLU A 65 -32.78 -14.10 -22.77
C GLU A 65 -33.68 -12.90 -23.09
N LYS A 66 -34.63 -12.57 -22.17
CA LYS A 66 -35.58 -11.46 -22.33
C LYS A 66 -35.01 -10.12 -21.83
N THR A 67 -33.91 -10.17 -21.08
CA THR A 67 -33.33 -8.97 -20.46
C THR A 67 -31.87 -8.86 -20.87
N LYS A 68 -31.64 -8.18 -21.99
CA LYS A 68 -30.30 -7.89 -22.51
C LYS A 68 -29.97 -6.43 -22.25
N ILE A 69 -28.87 -6.17 -21.55
CA ILE A 69 -28.41 -4.82 -21.25
C ILE A 69 -26.97 -4.69 -21.76
N ALA A 70 -26.75 -3.72 -22.62
CA ALA A 70 -25.43 -3.46 -23.20
C ALA A 70 -24.39 -3.13 -22.10
N GLY A 71 -23.18 -3.64 -22.29
CA GLY A 71 -22.09 -3.49 -21.34
C GLY A 71 -22.05 -4.55 -20.24
N ASP A 72 -23.13 -5.28 -20.03
CA ASP A 72 -23.26 -6.42 -19.10
C ASP A 72 -22.67 -6.18 -17.69
N GLY A 73 -22.95 -5.02 -17.12
CA GLY A 73 -22.62 -4.71 -15.72
C GLY A 73 -21.17 -4.31 -15.46
N VAL A 74 -20.39 -4.02 -16.50
CA VAL A 74 -19.05 -3.46 -16.34
C VAL A 74 -18.69 -2.52 -17.49
N VAL A 75 -18.14 -1.36 -17.16
CA VAL A 75 -17.58 -0.40 -18.12
C VAL A 75 -16.07 -0.59 -18.13
N THR A 76 -15.49 -0.83 -19.30
CA THR A 76 -14.06 -1.12 -19.47
C THR A 76 -13.44 -0.22 -20.51
N GLY A 77 -12.19 0.13 -20.33
CA GLY A 77 -11.48 0.98 -21.30
C GLY A 77 -10.14 1.47 -20.78
N TRP A 78 -9.64 2.53 -21.39
CA TRP A 78 -8.45 3.23 -20.97
C TRP A 78 -8.65 4.74 -21.09
N GLY A 79 -7.78 5.47 -20.43
CA GLY A 79 -7.71 6.93 -20.50
C GLY A 79 -6.42 7.42 -19.88
N THR A 80 -6.38 8.67 -19.49
CA THR A 80 -5.19 9.26 -18.85
C THR A 80 -5.51 9.81 -17.46
N VAL A 81 -4.50 9.81 -16.60
CA VAL A 81 -4.45 10.54 -15.34
C VAL A 81 -3.22 11.44 -15.38
N ASN A 82 -3.44 12.77 -15.39
CA ASN A 82 -2.37 13.76 -15.57
C ASN A 82 -1.51 13.45 -16.82
N GLY A 83 -2.18 13.10 -17.94
CA GLY A 83 -1.56 12.74 -19.21
C GLY A 83 -0.93 11.33 -19.27
N ARG A 84 -0.93 10.56 -18.20
CA ARG A 84 -0.33 9.22 -18.13
C ARG A 84 -1.38 8.15 -18.41
N PRO A 85 -1.14 7.20 -19.33
CA PRO A 85 -2.08 6.14 -19.64
C PRO A 85 -2.38 5.24 -18.45
N VAL A 86 -3.66 4.93 -18.26
CA VAL A 86 -4.16 3.93 -17.30
C VAL A 86 -5.28 3.13 -17.94
N TYR A 87 -5.36 1.85 -17.59
CA TYR A 87 -6.45 0.97 -17.95
C TYR A 87 -7.37 0.78 -16.77
N LEU A 88 -8.66 0.61 -17.02
CA LEU A 88 -9.62 0.46 -15.93
C LEU A 88 -10.83 -0.38 -16.31
N PHE A 89 -11.47 -0.92 -15.29
CA PHE A 89 -12.82 -1.44 -15.32
C PHE A 89 -13.61 -0.89 -14.13
N ALA A 90 -14.87 -0.57 -14.36
CA ALA A 90 -15.80 -0.11 -13.33
C ALA A 90 -17.06 -0.96 -13.36
N LYS A 91 -17.31 -1.68 -12.27
CA LYS A 91 -18.50 -2.52 -12.13
C LYS A 91 -19.73 -1.63 -11.94
N ASP A 92 -20.75 -1.90 -12.73
CA ASP A 92 -21.99 -1.12 -12.75
C ASP A 92 -23.09 -1.83 -11.96
N PHE A 93 -23.29 -1.40 -10.74
CA PHE A 93 -24.31 -1.97 -9.86
C PHE A 93 -25.75 -1.80 -10.40
N THR A 94 -25.99 -0.85 -11.30
CA THR A 94 -27.30 -0.64 -11.92
C THR A 94 -27.70 -1.78 -12.86
N VAL A 95 -26.71 -2.56 -13.36
CA VAL A 95 -26.92 -3.68 -14.28
C VAL A 95 -26.68 -4.99 -13.56
N PHE A 96 -27.71 -5.74 -13.28
CA PHE A 96 -27.66 -7.03 -12.57
C PHE A 96 -26.84 -6.99 -11.26
N GLY A 97 -26.88 -5.84 -10.54
CA GLY A 97 -26.09 -5.64 -9.33
C GLY A 97 -24.56 -5.73 -9.54
N GLY A 98 -24.09 -5.42 -10.73
CA GLY A 98 -22.67 -5.52 -11.09
C GLY A 98 -22.11 -6.94 -11.09
N SER A 99 -22.98 -7.97 -11.01
CA SER A 99 -22.56 -9.37 -10.88
C SER A 99 -21.79 -9.87 -12.10
N LEU A 100 -20.80 -10.73 -11.83
CA LEU A 100 -19.91 -11.25 -12.87
C LEU A 100 -20.58 -12.39 -13.65
N SER A 101 -20.73 -12.19 -14.95
CA SER A 101 -21.06 -13.18 -15.95
C SER A 101 -19.83 -13.59 -16.72
N GLU A 102 -19.93 -14.58 -17.60
CA GLU A 102 -18.86 -14.93 -18.55
C GLU A 102 -18.47 -13.73 -19.42
N ALA A 103 -19.43 -13.05 -20.04
CA ALA A 103 -19.20 -11.88 -20.91
C ALA A 103 -18.61 -10.70 -20.13
N HIS A 104 -19.07 -10.44 -18.92
CA HIS A 104 -18.50 -9.45 -18.01
C HIS A 104 -17.02 -9.77 -17.72
N ALA A 105 -16.72 -11.03 -17.40
CA ALA A 105 -15.35 -11.47 -17.14
C ALA A 105 -14.44 -11.29 -18.37
N GLU A 106 -14.89 -11.66 -19.57
CA GLU A 106 -14.13 -11.46 -20.80
C GLU A 106 -13.75 -10.01 -21.04
N LYS A 107 -14.62 -9.06 -20.72
CA LYS A 107 -14.31 -7.63 -20.81
C LYS A 107 -13.21 -7.21 -19.82
N VAL A 108 -13.28 -7.68 -18.57
CA VAL A 108 -12.25 -7.40 -17.56
C VAL A 108 -10.92 -8.05 -17.95
N ILE A 109 -10.94 -9.30 -18.39
CA ILE A 109 -9.74 -10.01 -18.89
C ILE A 109 -9.07 -9.25 -20.03
N LYS A 110 -9.85 -8.79 -21.01
CA LYS A 110 -9.34 -8.02 -22.14
C LYS A 110 -8.60 -6.76 -21.68
N VAL A 111 -9.17 -6.00 -20.76
CA VAL A 111 -8.54 -4.76 -20.29
C VAL A 111 -7.30 -5.04 -19.42
N GLN A 112 -7.31 -6.12 -18.63
CA GLN A 112 -6.13 -6.58 -17.88
C GLN A 112 -4.98 -6.96 -18.83
N GLU A 113 -5.26 -7.72 -19.89
CA GLU A 113 -4.26 -8.09 -20.88
C GLU A 113 -3.72 -6.89 -21.66
N MET A 114 -4.59 -5.92 -22.00
CA MET A 114 -4.16 -4.69 -22.66
C MET A 114 -3.27 -3.84 -21.76
N ALA A 115 -3.60 -3.69 -20.49
CA ALA A 115 -2.78 -3.00 -19.52
C ALA A 115 -1.39 -3.65 -19.42
N LEU A 116 -1.35 -4.98 -19.29
CA LEU A 116 -0.10 -5.73 -19.18
C LEU A 116 0.78 -5.59 -20.44
N ARG A 117 0.18 -5.74 -21.64
CA ARG A 117 0.90 -5.59 -22.92
C ARG A 117 1.43 -4.18 -23.14
N ASN A 118 0.69 -3.16 -22.71
CA ASN A 118 1.06 -1.76 -22.85
C ASN A 118 1.84 -1.20 -21.66
N ARG A 119 2.14 -2.03 -20.66
CA ARG A 119 2.91 -1.66 -19.47
C ARG A 119 2.38 -0.41 -18.79
N ALA A 120 1.09 -0.40 -18.49
CA ALA A 120 0.38 0.68 -17.84
C ALA A 120 -0.40 0.17 -16.63
N PRO A 121 -0.63 1.02 -15.61
CA PRO A 121 -1.41 0.64 -14.44
C PRO A 121 -2.83 0.20 -14.80
N ILE A 122 -3.36 -0.74 -13.99
CA ILE A 122 -4.77 -1.14 -14.06
C ILE A 122 -5.49 -0.80 -12.78
N ILE A 123 -6.67 -0.18 -12.92
CA ILE A 123 -7.51 0.26 -11.81
C ILE A 123 -8.86 -0.45 -11.90
N GLY A 124 -9.24 -1.15 -10.84
CA GLY A 124 -10.56 -1.76 -10.69
C GLY A 124 -11.43 -0.95 -9.74
N LEU A 125 -12.62 -0.52 -10.20
CA LEU A 125 -13.64 0.11 -9.38
C LEU A 125 -14.75 -0.90 -9.11
N TYR A 126 -14.88 -1.33 -7.86
CA TYR A 126 -15.72 -2.45 -7.44
C TYR A 126 -17.02 -1.97 -6.80
N ASP A 127 -18.12 -2.42 -7.35
CA ASP A 127 -19.48 -2.21 -6.82
C ASP A 127 -20.37 -3.35 -7.32
N ALA A 128 -20.31 -4.52 -6.65
CA ALA A 128 -20.91 -5.74 -7.18
C ALA A 128 -21.34 -6.73 -6.11
N GLY A 129 -22.34 -7.52 -6.44
CA GLY A 129 -22.88 -8.57 -5.58
C GLY A 129 -22.19 -9.95 -5.71
N GLY A 130 -21.10 -10.07 -6.47
CA GLY A 130 -20.41 -11.34 -6.67
C GLY A 130 -20.75 -12.03 -7.99
N ALA A 131 -20.73 -13.38 -8.03
CA ALA A 131 -21.02 -14.15 -9.22
C ALA A 131 -22.49 -14.04 -9.66
N ARG A 132 -22.74 -13.99 -10.95
CA ARG A 132 -24.11 -14.10 -11.52
C ARG A 132 -24.56 -15.54 -11.43
N ILE A 133 -25.41 -15.85 -10.46
CA ILE A 133 -25.82 -17.20 -10.11
C ILE A 133 -26.48 -17.92 -11.30
N GLN A 134 -27.23 -17.19 -12.13
CA GLN A 134 -27.93 -17.73 -13.31
C GLN A 134 -26.98 -18.33 -14.37
N GLU A 135 -25.71 -17.99 -14.34
CA GLU A 135 -24.70 -18.53 -15.29
C GLU A 135 -23.87 -19.67 -14.70
N GLY A 136 -24.09 -20.00 -13.43
CA GLY A 136 -23.47 -21.17 -12.80
C GLY A 136 -21.93 -21.17 -12.86
N VAL A 137 -21.34 -22.27 -13.29
CA VAL A 137 -19.88 -22.46 -13.32
C VAL A 137 -19.15 -21.55 -14.31
N ALA A 138 -19.83 -21.02 -15.32
CA ALA A 138 -19.23 -20.07 -16.26
C ALA A 138 -18.78 -18.77 -15.56
N ALA A 139 -19.57 -18.27 -14.58
CA ALA A 139 -19.17 -17.14 -13.75
C ALA A 139 -17.92 -17.48 -12.90
N LEU A 140 -17.81 -18.68 -12.35
CA LEU A 140 -16.63 -19.10 -11.59
C LEU A 140 -15.38 -19.21 -12.47
N GLY A 141 -15.53 -19.75 -13.70
CA GLY A 141 -14.46 -19.77 -14.69
C GLY A 141 -13.96 -18.35 -15.01
N GLY A 142 -14.88 -17.40 -15.16
CA GLY A 142 -14.54 -15.99 -15.37
C GLY A 142 -13.72 -15.40 -14.22
N TYR A 143 -14.06 -15.69 -12.97
CA TYR A 143 -13.24 -15.26 -11.83
C TYR A 143 -11.83 -15.86 -11.86
N ALA A 144 -11.71 -17.17 -12.10
CA ALA A 144 -10.42 -17.84 -12.15
C ALA A 144 -9.49 -17.24 -13.23
N GLU A 145 -10.04 -16.91 -14.38
CA GLU A 145 -9.31 -16.24 -15.47
C GLU A 145 -8.84 -14.82 -15.09
N ILE A 146 -9.67 -14.06 -14.37
CA ILE A 146 -9.27 -12.75 -13.83
C ILE A 146 -8.15 -12.91 -12.80
N PHE A 147 -8.26 -13.87 -11.88
CA PHE A 147 -7.25 -14.14 -10.85
C PHE A 147 -5.89 -14.49 -11.47
N GLN A 148 -5.88 -15.30 -12.52
CA GLN A 148 -4.65 -15.62 -13.24
C GLN A 148 -3.97 -14.36 -13.78
N ARG A 149 -4.74 -13.41 -14.37
CA ARG A 149 -4.19 -12.15 -14.87
C ARG A 149 -3.69 -11.25 -13.74
N ASN A 150 -4.35 -11.21 -12.58
CA ASN A 150 -3.81 -10.51 -11.42
C ASN A 150 -2.42 -11.06 -11.02
N VAL A 151 -2.25 -12.37 -11.00
CA VAL A 151 -0.97 -13.01 -10.67
C VAL A 151 0.10 -12.68 -11.72
N LEU A 152 -0.23 -12.77 -13.01
CA LEU A 152 0.71 -12.44 -14.09
C LEU A 152 1.11 -10.96 -14.12
N ALA A 153 0.23 -10.07 -13.69
CA ALA A 153 0.48 -8.63 -13.62
C ALA A 153 1.23 -8.22 -12.34
N SER A 154 1.23 -9.04 -11.30
CA SER A 154 1.87 -8.76 -10.02
C SER A 154 3.36 -8.49 -10.18
N GLY A 155 3.83 -7.34 -9.70
CA GLY A 155 5.21 -6.88 -9.86
C GLY A 155 5.61 -6.46 -11.29
N VAL A 156 4.66 -6.42 -12.24
CA VAL A 156 4.89 -5.98 -13.62
C VAL A 156 4.24 -4.63 -13.90
N ILE A 157 2.99 -4.48 -13.54
CA ILE A 157 2.25 -3.21 -13.62
C ILE A 157 1.54 -2.96 -12.28
N PRO A 158 1.42 -1.69 -11.83
CA PRO A 158 0.63 -1.37 -10.64
C PRO A 158 -0.83 -1.76 -10.81
N GLN A 159 -1.38 -2.45 -9.81
CA GLN A 159 -2.78 -2.86 -9.76
C GLN A 159 -3.44 -2.20 -8.54
N ILE A 160 -4.45 -1.39 -8.76
CA ILE A 160 -5.16 -0.65 -7.71
C ILE A 160 -6.63 -1.04 -7.72
N SER A 161 -7.15 -1.41 -6.57
CA SER A 161 -8.57 -1.73 -6.37
C SER A 161 -9.22 -0.69 -5.47
N VAL A 162 -10.37 -0.16 -5.90
CA VAL A 162 -11.17 0.77 -5.11
C VAL A 162 -12.56 0.16 -4.90
N ILE A 163 -12.89 -0.12 -3.66
CA ILE A 163 -14.17 -0.73 -3.28
C ILE A 163 -15.15 0.40 -2.98
N MET A 164 -16.14 0.55 -3.83
CA MET A 164 -17.08 1.68 -3.84
C MET A 164 -18.54 1.25 -3.63
N GLY A 165 -18.71 0.00 -3.26
CA GLY A 165 -19.99 -0.62 -2.97
C GLY A 165 -19.79 -2.00 -2.39
N PRO A 166 -20.79 -2.88 -2.44
CA PRO A 166 -20.63 -4.28 -2.08
C PRO A 166 -19.51 -4.94 -2.91
N CYS A 167 -18.72 -5.81 -2.26
CA CYS A 167 -17.75 -6.69 -2.89
C CYS A 167 -17.76 -7.99 -2.09
N ALA A 168 -18.36 -9.04 -2.62
CA ALA A 168 -18.66 -10.25 -1.86
C ALA A 168 -18.35 -11.53 -2.65
N GLY A 169 -18.10 -12.63 -1.91
CA GLY A 169 -17.82 -13.94 -2.50
C GLY A 169 -16.54 -13.95 -3.30
N GLY A 170 -16.58 -14.49 -4.51
CA GLY A 170 -15.42 -14.55 -5.41
C GLY A 170 -14.83 -13.19 -5.77
N ASP A 171 -15.63 -12.14 -5.67
CA ASP A 171 -15.24 -10.78 -6.05
C ASP A 171 -14.15 -10.16 -5.14
N VAL A 172 -13.97 -10.67 -3.92
CA VAL A 172 -12.97 -10.16 -2.96
C VAL A 172 -11.55 -10.62 -3.25
N TYR A 173 -11.38 -11.74 -3.96
CA TYR A 173 -10.05 -12.33 -4.16
C TYR A 173 -9.21 -11.59 -5.20
N SER A 174 -9.83 -11.04 -6.25
CA SER A 174 -9.12 -10.23 -7.22
C SER A 174 -8.50 -8.99 -6.56
N PRO A 175 -9.23 -8.14 -5.82
CA PRO A 175 -8.64 -7.06 -5.04
C PRO A 175 -7.52 -7.51 -4.10
N ALA A 176 -7.71 -8.64 -3.39
CA ALA A 176 -6.73 -9.16 -2.44
C ALA A 176 -5.37 -9.53 -3.09
N MET A 177 -5.35 -9.78 -4.40
CA MET A 177 -4.14 -10.04 -5.17
C MET A 177 -3.55 -8.78 -5.84
N THR A 178 -4.23 -7.65 -5.75
CA THR A 178 -3.71 -6.37 -6.27
C THR A 178 -2.74 -5.72 -5.30
N ASP A 179 -2.06 -4.67 -5.72
CA ASP A 179 -1.04 -4.01 -4.91
C ASP A 179 -1.63 -3.16 -3.79
N PHE A 180 -2.72 -2.43 -4.10
CA PHE A 180 -3.41 -1.56 -3.14
C PHE A 180 -4.92 -1.71 -3.22
N ILE A 181 -5.55 -1.65 -2.04
CA ILE A 181 -6.99 -1.67 -1.88
C ILE A 181 -7.43 -0.46 -1.07
N PHE A 182 -8.36 0.32 -1.63
CA PHE A 182 -8.99 1.44 -0.92
C PHE A 182 -10.49 1.24 -0.84
N MET A 183 -11.11 1.77 0.20
CA MET A 183 -12.54 1.62 0.45
C MET A 183 -13.20 2.98 0.64
N VAL A 184 -14.50 3.05 0.32
CA VAL A 184 -15.36 4.19 0.68
C VAL A 184 -16.13 3.84 1.96
N ARG A 185 -16.07 4.72 2.97
CA ARG A 185 -16.75 4.50 4.26
C ARG A 185 -18.26 4.41 4.08
N ASP A 186 -18.90 3.63 4.91
CA ASP A 186 -20.36 3.47 5.04
C ASP A 186 -21.10 2.96 3.81
N THR A 187 -20.48 2.94 2.63
CA THR A 187 -21.11 2.50 1.38
C THR A 187 -20.43 1.27 0.77
N SER A 188 -19.25 0.90 1.24
CA SER A 188 -18.50 -0.24 0.70
C SER A 188 -18.25 -1.32 1.76
N TYR A 189 -18.29 -2.57 1.31
CA TYR A 189 -18.09 -3.74 2.15
C TYR A 189 -17.31 -4.82 1.40
N MET A 190 -16.43 -5.53 2.12
CA MET A 190 -15.75 -6.71 1.62
C MET A 190 -15.96 -7.87 2.59
N PHE A 191 -16.45 -9.00 2.11
CA PHE A 191 -16.53 -10.24 2.89
C PHE A 191 -16.67 -11.46 1.96
N VAL A 192 -16.17 -12.60 2.40
CA VAL A 192 -16.36 -13.86 1.65
C VAL A 192 -17.82 -14.27 1.62
N THR A 193 -18.49 -14.16 2.76
CA THR A 193 -19.94 -14.42 2.90
C THR A 193 -20.58 -13.30 3.72
N GLY A 194 -21.78 -12.90 3.31
CA GLY A 194 -22.51 -11.81 3.96
C GLY A 194 -23.12 -12.19 5.32
N PRO A 195 -23.69 -11.18 6.02
CA PRO A 195 -24.24 -11.34 7.37
C PRO A 195 -25.27 -12.46 7.53
N ASP A 196 -26.10 -12.70 6.54
CA ASP A 196 -27.16 -13.76 6.60
C ASP A 196 -26.55 -15.16 6.64
N VAL A 197 -25.50 -15.40 5.84
CA VAL A 197 -24.77 -16.68 5.85
C VAL A 197 -24.00 -16.87 7.15
N VAL A 198 -23.35 -15.80 7.63
CA VAL A 198 -22.66 -15.81 8.95
C VAL A 198 -23.66 -16.20 10.04
N LYS A 199 -24.83 -15.56 10.09
CA LYS A 199 -25.87 -15.89 11.07
C LYS A 199 -26.32 -17.35 10.98
N THR A 200 -26.50 -17.86 9.77
CA THR A 200 -26.98 -19.24 9.57
C THR A 200 -25.96 -20.27 9.99
N VAL A 201 -24.68 -20.02 9.74
CA VAL A 201 -23.60 -21.00 9.97
C VAL A 201 -23.00 -20.89 11.37
N THR A 202 -22.78 -19.68 11.88
CA THR A 202 -22.07 -19.44 13.15
C THR A 202 -22.97 -18.96 14.28
N ASN A 203 -24.25 -18.63 13.99
CA ASN A 203 -25.21 -17.97 14.88
C ASN A 203 -24.79 -16.56 15.35
N GLU A 204 -23.78 -15.96 14.70
CA GLU A 204 -23.39 -14.58 14.98
C GLU A 204 -24.34 -13.59 14.27
N THR A 205 -24.79 -12.56 14.97
CA THR A 205 -25.57 -11.48 14.40
C THR A 205 -24.66 -10.29 14.16
N VAL A 206 -24.39 -9.99 12.90
CA VAL A 206 -23.49 -8.91 12.47
C VAL A 206 -24.14 -8.05 11.40
N THR A 207 -23.71 -6.80 11.29
CA THR A 207 -24.08 -5.92 10.17
C THR A 207 -23.02 -6.02 9.07
N ALA A 208 -23.31 -5.62 7.85
CA ALA A 208 -22.33 -5.56 6.77
C ALA A 208 -21.12 -4.68 7.16
N GLU A 209 -21.37 -3.53 7.79
CA GLU A 209 -20.31 -2.63 8.28
C GLU A 209 -19.43 -3.26 9.36
N SER A 210 -20.03 -3.93 10.35
CA SER A 210 -19.27 -4.57 11.44
C SER A 210 -18.53 -5.83 11.00
N LEU A 211 -18.97 -6.49 9.91
CA LEU A 211 -18.35 -7.69 9.37
C LEU A 211 -17.20 -7.34 8.42
N GLY A 212 -17.42 -6.40 7.50
CA GLY A 212 -16.47 -6.13 6.42
C GLY A 212 -16.51 -4.70 5.89
N GLY A 213 -16.89 -3.72 6.73
CA GLY A 213 -16.82 -2.30 6.35
C GLY A 213 -15.40 -1.76 6.32
N ALA A 214 -15.26 -0.54 5.82
CA ALA A 214 -13.98 0.13 5.67
C ALA A 214 -13.18 0.21 6.99
N SER A 215 -13.86 0.48 8.11
CA SER A 215 -13.22 0.53 9.43
C SER A 215 -12.58 -0.81 9.82
N VAL A 216 -13.26 -1.93 9.55
CA VAL A 216 -12.74 -3.27 9.86
C VAL A 216 -11.47 -3.56 9.05
N HIS A 217 -11.52 -3.29 7.74
CA HIS A 217 -10.44 -3.64 6.84
C HIS A 217 -9.24 -2.70 6.89
N THR A 218 -9.42 -1.46 7.37
CA THR A 218 -8.30 -0.53 7.59
C THR A 218 -7.66 -0.63 8.96
N THR A 219 -8.33 -1.24 9.97
CA THR A 219 -7.81 -1.25 11.34
C THR A 219 -7.53 -2.64 11.91
N LYS A 220 -8.27 -3.68 11.49
CA LYS A 220 -8.19 -5.03 12.04
C LYS A 220 -7.56 -6.04 11.09
N SER A 221 -8.10 -6.15 9.88
CA SER A 221 -7.68 -7.17 8.92
C SER A 221 -6.48 -6.78 8.06
N SER A 222 -6.17 -5.49 7.97
CA SER A 222 -5.16 -4.91 7.06
C SER A 222 -5.41 -5.13 5.56
N ILE A 223 -6.62 -5.51 5.17
CA ILE A 223 -6.95 -5.74 3.76
C ILE A 223 -6.95 -4.42 2.99
N ALA A 224 -7.54 -3.36 3.56
CA ALA A 224 -7.58 -2.05 2.93
C ALA A 224 -6.42 -1.16 3.38
N ASP A 225 -5.78 -0.52 2.41
CA ASP A 225 -4.64 0.38 2.60
C ASP A 225 -5.06 1.80 3.02
N GLY A 226 -6.33 2.14 2.81
CA GLY A 226 -6.94 3.39 3.23
C GLY A 226 -8.45 3.43 2.98
N ALA A 227 -9.12 4.41 3.57
CA ALA A 227 -10.53 4.64 3.37
C ALA A 227 -10.85 6.14 3.31
N TYR A 228 -11.82 6.49 2.48
CA TYR A 228 -12.24 7.86 2.21
C TYR A 228 -13.74 8.03 2.42
N ASP A 229 -14.19 9.26 2.62
CA ASP A 229 -15.57 9.53 3.05
C ASP A 229 -16.59 9.42 1.93
N ASN A 230 -16.16 9.55 0.67
CA ASN A 230 -17.04 9.45 -0.50
C ASN A 230 -16.29 9.05 -1.77
N ASP A 231 -17.05 8.73 -2.81
CA ASP A 231 -16.52 8.29 -4.11
C ASP A 231 -15.55 9.32 -4.73
N VAL A 232 -15.89 10.61 -4.68
CA VAL A 232 -15.08 11.67 -5.29
C VAL A 232 -13.74 11.79 -4.60
N GLU A 233 -13.73 11.84 -3.27
CA GLU A 233 -12.48 11.90 -2.50
C GLU A 233 -11.59 10.68 -2.78
N ALA A 234 -12.16 9.48 -2.76
CA ALA A 234 -11.44 8.24 -3.07
C ALA A 234 -10.76 8.32 -4.45
N LEU A 235 -11.50 8.74 -5.48
CA LEU A 235 -10.98 8.82 -6.84
C LEU A 235 -9.90 9.89 -7.00
N LEU A 236 -10.05 11.05 -6.37
CA LEU A 236 -9.02 12.10 -6.37
C LEU A 236 -7.73 11.63 -5.68
N GLN A 237 -7.83 10.89 -4.59
CA GLN A 237 -6.66 10.30 -3.94
C GLN A 237 -6.00 9.20 -4.80
N MET A 238 -6.79 8.45 -5.57
CA MET A 238 -6.23 7.48 -6.51
C MET A 238 -5.48 8.17 -7.66
N ARG A 239 -5.97 9.30 -8.16
CA ARG A 239 -5.22 10.12 -9.12
C ARG A 239 -3.85 10.53 -8.57
N ARG A 240 -3.82 10.97 -7.30
CA ARG A 240 -2.58 11.32 -6.60
C ARG A 240 -1.64 10.12 -6.44
N LEU A 241 -2.17 8.95 -6.10
CA LEU A 241 -1.37 7.72 -6.00
C LEU A 241 -0.78 7.32 -7.35
N VAL A 242 -1.58 7.30 -8.41
CA VAL A 242 -1.12 7.00 -9.78
C VAL A 242 0.01 7.93 -10.20
N ASP A 243 -0.06 9.20 -9.81
CA ASP A 243 0.96 10.20 -10.12
C ASP A 243 2.31 9.95 -9.43
N LEU A 244 2.28 9.25 -8.29
CA LEU A 244 3.47 8.84 -7.53
C LEU A 244 4.11 7.54 -8.05
N LEU A 245 3.35 6.68 -8.74
CA LEU A 245 3.79 5.35 -9.13
C LEU A 245 4.38 5.31 -10.55
N PRO A 246 5.43 4.50 -10.80
CA PRO A 246 5.85 4.17 -12.16
C PRO A 246 4.73 3.50 -12.95
N ALA A 247 4.76 3.61 -14.27
CA ALA A 247 3.77 2.95 -15.14
C ALA A 247 3.92 1.42 -15.12
N SER A 248 5.13 0.92 -14.94
CA SER A 248 5.46 -0.50 -14.89
C SER A 248 6.80 -0.73 -14.20
N ASN A 249 7.16 -1.99 -13.98
CA ASN A 249 8.46 -2.38 -13.42
C ASN A 249 9.67 -2.01 -14.29
N THR A 250 9.46 -1.67 -15.56
CA THR A 250 10.52 -1.23 -16.49
C THR A 250 10.48 0.27 -16.76
N ALA A 251 9.51 0.98 -16.19
CA ALA A 251 9.42 2.43 -16.30
C ALA A 251 10.29 3.09 -15.23
N GLU A 252 10.80 4.27 -15.55
CA GLU A 252 11.45 5.11 -14.54
C GLU A 252 10.45 5.60 -13.49
N VAL A 253 10.96 5.86 -12.30
CA VAL A 253 10.20 6.51 -11.23
C VAL A 253 9.76 7.90 -11.70
N PRO A 254 8.49 8.29 -11.49
CA PRO A 254 8.01 9.61 -11.88
C PRO A 254 8.85 10.74 -11.29
N GLU A 255 9.15 11.73 -12.12
CA GLU A 255 9.91 12.93 -11.74
C GLU A 255 9.10 14.18 -12.13
N ILE A 256 8.95 15.09 -11.19
CA ILE A 256 8.32 16.41 -11.39
C ILE A 256 9.30 17.51 -11.04
N GLU A 257 9.03 18.72 -11.48
CA GLU A 257 9.83 19.88 -11.08
C GLU A 257 9.72 20.12 -9.56
N CYS A 258 10.86 20.26 -8.88
CA CYS A 258 10.93 20.54 -7.46
C CYS A 258 11.41 21.98 -7.24
N TYR A 259 10.59 22.76 -6.56
CA TYR A 259 10.91 24.16 -6.24
C TYR A 259 11.58 24.32 -4.88
N GLN A 260 11.52 23.31 -4.03
CA GLN A 260 12.15 23.35 -2.71
C GLN A 260 13.65 23.05 -2.80
N SER A 261 14.47 23.98 -2.33
CA SER A 261 15.93 23.79 -2.30
C SER A 261 16.33 22.67 -1.36
N VAL A 262 17.19 21.78 -1.82
CA VAL A 262 17.80 20.74 -0.98
C VAL A 262 18.96 21.26 -0.14
N THR A 263 19.42 22.46 -0.39
CA THR A 263 20.47 23.10 0.40
C THR A 263 19.92 23.79 1.65
N ASP A 264 18.62 23.98 1.72
CA ASP A 264 17.98 24.58 2.89
C ASP A 264 18.10 23.63 4.09
N HIS A 265 18.52 24.18 5.21
CA HIS A 265 18.66 23.45 6.46
C HIS A 265 17.44 23.73 7.35
N ASP A 266 16.72 22.69 7.70
CA ASP A 266 15.64 22.82 8.68
C ASP A 266 16.19 22.62 10.11
N MET A 267 16.61 23.73 10.72
CA MET A 267 17.19 23.75 12.06
C MET A 267 16.23 23.21 13.14
N SER A 268 14.94 23.07 12.85
CA SER A 268 13.98 22.50 13.80
C SER A 268 14.22 21.00 14.02
N LEU A 269 14.85 20.31 13.06
CA LEU A 269 15.22 18.91 13.19
C LEU A 269 16.23 18.67 14.31
N ASP A 270 17.08 19.65 14.63
CA ASP A 270 18.05 19.54 15.74
C ASP A 270 17.37 19.46 17.12
N ARG A 271 16.07 19.77 17.19
CA ARG A 271 15.25 19.72 18.40
C ARG A 271 14.13 18.69 18.34
N LEU A 272 14.05 17.91 17.27
CA LEU A 272 12.99 16.89 17.08
C LEU A 272 13.06 15.79 18.15
N ILE A 273 14.28 15.33 18.45
CA ILE A 273 14.49 14.31 19.47
C ILE A 273 14.49 14.95 20.84
N PRO A 274 13.60 14.54 21.75
CA PRO A 274 13.62 15.04 23.13
C PRO A 274 14.89 14.61 23.88
N ASP A 275 15.36 15.48 24.80
CA ASP A 275 16.51 15.17 25.66
C ASP A 275 16.31 13.90 26.50
N ASN A 276 15.07 13.64 26.91
CA ASN A 276 14.72 12.40 27.57
C ASN A 276 14.50 11.29 26.54
N ALA A 277 15.39 10.30 26.54
CA ALA A 277 15.35 9.16 25.61
C ALA A 277 14.08 8.31 25.66
N ASN A 278 13.26 8.45 26.71
CA ASN A 278 11.99 7.73 26.84
C ASN A 278 10.77 8.58 26.43
N LYS A 279 10.97 9.88 26.16
CA LYS A 279 9.89 10.75 25.68
C LYS A 279 9.65 10.48 24.19
N PRO A 280 8.41 10.16 23.75
CA PRO A 280 8.11 9.94 22.36
C PRO A 280 8.13 11.25 21.55
N TYR A 281 8.33 11.13 20.26
CA TYR A 281 8.16 12.20 19.25
C TYR A 281 7.49 11.60 18.00
N ASP A 282 6.91 12.44 17.18
CA ASP A 282 6.25 12.00 15.95
C ASP A 282 7.25 11.93 14.79
N ILE A 283 7.54 10.71 14.32
CA ILE A 283 8.46 10.50 13.19
C ILE A 283 7.92 11.09 11.88
N LYS A 284 6.60 11.32 11.78
CA LYS A 284 6.01 11.95 10.59
C LYS A 284 6.50 13.37 10.39
N GLU A 285 6.86 14.10 11.45
CA GLU A 285 7.48 15.42 11.33
C GLU A 285 8.78 15.35 10.51
N LEU A 286 9.60 14.32 10.73
CA LEU A 286 10.82 14.12 9.96
C LEU A 286 10.49 13.78 8.50
N ILE A 287 9.53 12.87 8.26
CA ILE A 287 9.12 12.50 6.90
C ILE A 287 8.67 13.74 6.13
N LEU A 288 7.80 14.56 6.71
CA LEU A 288 7.26 15.77 6.08
C LEU A 288 8.34 16.83 5.80
N LYS A 289 9.39 16.88 6.61
CA LYS A 289 10.53 17.80 6.39
C LYS A 289 11.54 17.30 5.36
N VAL A 290 11.56 16.01 5.11
CA VAL A 290 12.40 15.39 4.07
C VAL A 290 11.67 15.30 2.74
N ALA A 291 10.38 15.02 2.74
CA ALA A 291 9.55 15.02 1.54
C ALA A 291 9.38 16.43 0.96
N ASP A 292 9.41 16.55 -0.36
CA ASP A 292 9.19 17.78 -1.07
C ASP A 292 7.85 18.40 -0.66
N GLU A 293 7.87 19.67 -0.26
CA GLU A 293 6.69 20.45 0.14
C GLU A 293 5.86 19.83 1.27
N GLY A 294 6.42 18.86 1.98
CA GLY A 294 5.71 18.10 3.01
C GLY A 294 4.61 17.20 2.45
N ASP A 295 4.69 16.84 1.17
CA ASP A 295 3.72 15.97 0.52
C ASP A 295 4.05 14.50 0.77
N PHE A 296 3.18 13.83 1.54
CA PHE A 296 3.32 12.43 1.93
C PHE A 296 2.01 11.68 1.76
N PHE A 297 2.03 10.60 1.00
CA PHE A 297 0.89 9.69 0.81
C PHE A 297 1.08 8.46 1.69
N GLU A 298 0.48 8.46 2.87
CA GLU A 298 0.61 7.37 3.84
C GLU A 298 -0.23 6.16 3.44
N ILE A 299 0.38 4.97 3.46
CA ILE A 299 -0.26 3.68 3.21
C ILE A 299 -0.54 3.00 4.55
N GLN A 300 -1.74 2.43 4.72
CA GLN A 300 -2.19 1.77 5.95
C GLN A 300 -2.05 2.63 7.22
N GLN A 301 -2.43 3.89 7.12
CA GLN A 301 -2.32 4.85 8.22
C GLN A 301 -2.99 4.37 9.52
N SER A 302 -4.07 3.62 9.42
CA SER A 302 -4.87 3.16 10.56
C SER A 302 -4.48 1.78 11.09
N PHE A 303 -3.60 1.05 10.40
CA PHE A 303 -3.11 -0.27 10.77
C PHE A 303 -1.64 -0.24 11.18
N ALA A 304 -1.27 -1.04 12.20
CA ALA A 304 0.10 -1.14 12.69
C ALA A 304 0.78 0.24 12.80
N LYS A 305 0.20 1.13 13.59
CA LYS A 305 0.61 2.55 13.68
C LYS A 305 2.00 2.76 14.26
N ASN A 306 2.60 1.71 14.84
CA ASN A 306 3.99 1.69 15.32
C ASN A 306 5.02 1.69 14.19
N ILE A 307 4.58 1.51 12.93
CA ILE A 307 5.38 1.73 11.74
C ILE A 307 4.62 2.56 10.71
N VAL A 308 5.30 3.49 10.06
CA VAL A 308 4.77 4.38 9.03
C VAL A 308 5.34 3.94 7.69
N THR A 309 4.48 3.81 6.68
CA THR A 309 4.85 3.50 5.30
C THR A 309 4.10 4.44 4.37
N GLY A 310 4.73 4.86 3.29
CA GLY A 310 4.08 5.71 2.30
C GLY A 310 5.03 6.28 1.26
N PHE A 311 4.48 7.02 0.33
CA PHE A 311 5.20 7.65 -0.77
C PHE A 311 5.29 9.15 -0.59
N GLY A 312 6.41 9.70 -0.97
CA GLY A 312 6.63 11.14 -1.13
C GLY A 312 7.63 11.37 -2.25
N ARG A 313 8.07 12.60 -2.43
CA ARG A 313 9.12 12.93 -3.38
C ARG A 313 10.31 13.56 -2.69
N VAL A 314 11.49 13.33 -3.24
CA VAL A 314 12.72 14.02 -2.87
C VAL A 314 13.37 14.49 -4.16
N GLU A 315 13.54 15.82 -4.30
CA GLU A 315 13.99 16.45 -5.54
C GLU A 315 13.11 16.06 -6.76
N GLY A 316 11.79 16.05 -6.56
CA GLY A 316 10.82 15.75 -7.60
C GLY A 316 10.60 14.25 -7.88
N ARG A 317 11.44 13.36 -7.39
CA ARG A 317 11.37 11.92 -7.65
C ARG A 317 10.69 11.17 -6.53
N THR A 318 9.81 10.25 -6.87
CA THR A 318 9.12 9.41 -5.89
C THR A 318 10.10 8.52 -5.12
N VAL A 319 9.91 8.47 -3.80
CA VAL A 319 10.60 7.57 -2.87
C VAL A 319 9.57 6.92 -1.94
N GLY A 320 9.85 5.70 -1.49
CA GLY A 320 9.12 5.03 -0.43
C GLY A 320 9.76 5.34 0.93
N PHE A 321 8.94 5.76 1.89
CA PHE A 321 9.37 5.96 3.27
C PHE A 321 8.90 4.81 4.15
N VAL A 322 9.79 4.31 5.00
CA VAL A 322 9.51 3.35 6.07
C VAL A 322 10.09 3.89 7.37
N ALA A 323 9.30 4.04 8.40
CA ALA A 323 9.78 4.63 9.65
C ALA A 323 9.14 4.00 10.88
N ASN A 324 9.93 3.75 11.92
CA ASN A 324 9.38 3.40 13.22
C ASN A 324 8.69 4.62 13.83
N GLN A 325 7.50 4.44 14.43
CA GLN A 325 6.74 5.52 15.08
C GLN A 325 6.85 5.43 16.60
N PRO A 326 7.71 6.23 17.24
CA PRO A 326 7.91 6.18 18.70
C PRO A 326 6.68 6.54 19.52
N MET A 327 5.73 7.26 18.94
CA MET A 327 4.46 7.61 19.57
C MET A 327 3.58 6.39 19.88
N VAL A 328 3.79 5.28 19.16
CA VAL A 328 2.98 4.07 19.27
C VAL A 328 3.88 2.89 19.62
N LEU A 329 3.62 2.25 20.76
CA LEU A 329 4.42 1.12 21.26
C LEU A 329 5.95 1.39 21.22
N ALA A 330 6.36 2.62 21.47
CA ALA A 330 7.76 3.06 21.40
C ALA A 330 8.49 2.71 20.08
N GLY A 331 7.76 2.47 18.98
CA GLY A 331 8.32 2.10 17.70
C GLY A 331 8.78 0.64 17.59
N VAL A 332 8.40 -0.25 18.50
CA VAL A 332 8.75 -1.68 18.43
C VAL A 332 8.23 -2.32 17.15
N LEU A 333 8.89 -3.38 16.68
CA LEU A 333 8.37 -4.24 15.63
C LEU A 333 7.51 -5.35 16.26
N ASP A 334 6.28 -5.45 15.83
CA ASP A 334 5.39 -6.59 16.08
C ASP A 334 5.06 -7.31 14.78
N SER A 335 4.22 -8.33 14.85
CA SER A 335 3.82 -9.12 13.68
C SER A 335 3.14 -8.26 12.61
N ASP A 336 2.31 -7.32 13.02
CA ASP A 336 1.55 -6.46 12.10
C ASP A 336 2.43 -5.40 11.44
N ALA A 337 3.30 -4.74 12.20
CA ALA A 337 4.28 -3.80 11.68
C ALA A 337 5.23 -4.46 10.69
N SER A 338 5.67 -5.69 11.00
CA SER A 338 6.55 -6.47 10.12
C SER A 338 5.88 -6.82 8.80
N ARG A 339 4.62 -7.25 8.81
CA ARG A 339 3.84 -7.56 7.59
C ARG A 339 3.60 -6.31 6.75
N LYS A 340 3.16 -5.22 7.37
CA LYS A 340 2.93 -3.93 6.72
C LYS A 340 4.17 -3.42 6.00
N ALA A 341 5.29 -3.35 6.70
CA ALA A 341 6.54 -2.86 6.13
C ALA A 341 7.09 -3.81 5.06
N ALA A 342 7.04 -5.13 5.27
CA ALA A 342 7.51 -6.10 4.28
C ALA A 342 6.76 -6.00 2.95
N ARG A 343 5.44 -5.88 2.99
CA ARG A 343 4.61 -5.69 1.79
C ARG A 343 4.99 -4.41 1.05
N PHE A 344 5.16 -3.31 1.77
CA PHE A 344 5.52 -2.02 1.21
C PHE A 344 6.92 -2.02 0.58
N VAL A 345 7.92 -2.58 1.27
CA VAL A 345 9.29 -2.70 0.76
C VAL A 345 9.33 -3.54 -0.53
N ARG A 346 8.61 -4.66 -0.58
CA ARG A 346 8.52 -5.49 -1.79
C ARG A 346 7.88 -4.73 -2.95
N PHE A 347 6.82 -3.99 -2.70
CA PHE A 347 6.22 -3.15 -3.72
C PHE A 347 7.22 -2.14 -4.29
N CYS A 348 7.92 -1.42 -3.42
CA CYS A 348 8.95 -0.47 -3.85
C CYS A 348 10.02 -1.14 -4.70
N ASP A 349 10.50 -2.32 -4.32
CA ASP A 349 11.51 -3.05 -5.07
C ASP A 349 10.99 -3.53 -6.43
N CYS A 350 9.76 -4.06 -6.51
CA CYS A 350 9.13 -4.46 -7.77
C CYS A 350 9.09 -3.32 -8.80
N PHE A 351 8.89 -2.10 -8.34
CA PHE A 351 8.70 -0.93 -9.20
C PHE A 351 9.87 0.06 -9.19
N SER A 352 11.04 -0.40 -8.76
CA SER A 352 12.28 0.40 -8.78
C SER A 352 12.19 1.73 -8.00
N ILE A 353 11.34 1.79 -6.97
CA ILE A 353 11.17 2.95 -6.10
C ILE A 353 12.23 2.91 -5.01
N PRO A 354 13.13 3.91 -4.90
CA PRO A 354 14.10 3.99 -3.81
C PRO A 354 13.44 4.02 -2.44
N ILE A 355 14.08 3.45 -1.43
CA ILE A 355 13.55 3.37 -0.07
C ILE A 355 14.39 4.21 0.88
N VAL A 356 13.72 5.08 1.64
CA VAL A 356 14.29 5.85 2.75
C VAL A 356 13.71 5.31 4.05
N THR A 357 14.58 4.84 4.94
CA THR A 357 14.18 4.25 6.22
C THR A 357 14.65 5.11 7.39
N PHE A 358 13.72 5.51 8.27
CA PHE A 358 14.04 6.18 9.54
C PHE A 358 13.89 5.18 10.69
N VAL A 359 14.94 5.06 11.50
CA VAL A 359 15.03 4.03 12.53
C VAL A 359 15.03 4.65 13.93
N ASP A 360 14.02 4.26 14.71
CA ASP A 360 13.97 4.41 16.16
C ASP A 360 13.23 3.20 16.73
N VAL A 361 13.94 2.10 16.92
CA VAL A 361 13.36 0.81 17.28
C VAL A 361 14.08 0.16 18.48
N PRO A 362 13.36 -0.07 19.59
CA PRO A 362 13.95 -0.69 20.78
C PRO A 362 14.04 -2.23 20.68
N GLY A 363 13.45 -2.84 19.65
CA GLY A 363 13.45 -4.28 19.45
C GLY A 363 12.14 -4.80 18.86
N PHE A 364 11.99 -6.11 18.86
CA PHE A 364 10.71 -6.79 18.59
C PHE A 364 9.85 -6.82 19.86
N LEU A 365 8.53 -6.76 19.71
CA LEU A 365 7.59 -6.79 20.84
C LEU A 365 7.60 -8.18 21.50
N PRO A 366 7.96 -8.29 22.80
CA PRO A 366 7.94 -9.58 23.49
C PRO A 366 6.51 -9.97 23.91
N GLY A 367 6.32 -11.24 24.23
CA GLY A 367 5.10 -11.74 24.83
C GLY A 367 4.46 -12.91 24.08
N THR A 368 3.69 -13.71 24.82
CA THR A 368 3.09 -14.95 24.30
C THR A 368 2.15 -14.69 23.11
N ALA A 369 1.40 -13.60 23.12
CA ALA A 369 0.52 -13.23 22.01
C ALA A 369 1.30 -13.04 20.70
N GLN A 370 2.47 -12.42 20.76
CA GLN A 370 3.34 -12.23 19.60
C GLN A 370 3.99 -13.53 19.17
N GLU A 371 4.53 -14.31 20.12
CA GLU A 371 5.16 -15.59 19.80
C GLU A 371 4.16 -16.58 19.19
N TYR A 372 2.96 -16.71 19.77
CA TYR A 372 1.91 -17.56 19.26
C TYR A 372 1.30 -17.04 17.94
N GLY A 373 1.30 -15.74 17.77
CA GLY A 373 0.90 -15.07 16.53
C GLY A 373 1.95 -15.16 15.41
N GLY A 374 3.08 -15.83 15.63
CA GLY A 374 4.09 -16.06 14.60
C GLY A 374 5.04 -14.90 14.36
N LEU A 375 5.39 -14.12 15.40
CA LEU A 375 6.32 -12.99 15.31
C LEU A 375 7.62 -13.33 14.58
N ILE A 376 8.19 -14.50 14.84
CA ILE A 376 9.43 -14.97 14.18
C ILE A 376 9.23 -15.02 12.66
N LYS A 377 8.14 -15.61 12.21
CA LYS A 377 7.81 -15.74 10.78
C LYS A 377 7.53 -14.38 10.14
N HIS A 378 6.76 -13.54 10.82
CA HIS A 378 6.42 -12.22 10.31
C HIS A 378 7.60 -11.25 10.32
N GLY A 379 8.43 -11.29 11.36
CA GLY A 379 9.70 -10.54 11.40
C GLY A 379 10.66 -10.97 10.29
N ALA A 380 10.70 -12.28 10.01
CA ALA A 380 11.49 -12.82 8.89
C ALA A 380 11.02 -12.31 7.52
N LYS A 381 9.73 -12.00 7.34
CA LYS A 381 9.24 -11.39 6.09
C LYS A 381 9.86 -10.01 5.83
N LEU A 382 9.96 -9.19 6.86
CA LEU A 382 10.55 -7.85 6.72
C LEU A 382 12.07 -7.93 6.48
N LEU A 383 12.75 -8.82 7.18
CA LEU A 383 14.16 -9.11 6.96
C LEU A 383 14.40 -9.59 5.52
N PHE A 384 13.56 -10.51 5.05
CA PHE A 384 13.63 -11.04 3.68
C PHE A 384 13.41 -9.94 2.64
N ALA A 385 12.40 -9.11 2.82
CA ALA A 385 12.07 -8.03 1.89
C ALA A 385 13.23 -7.03 1.75
N TYR A 386 13.82 -6.58 2.84
CA TYR A 386 14.96 -5.68 2.80
C TYR A 386 16.24 -6.31 2.24
N ALA A 387 16.50 -7.58 2.59
CA ALA A 387 17.67 -8.29 2.09
C ALA A 387 17.61 -8.57 0.60
N GLU A 388 16.40 -8.85 0.08
CA GLU A 388 16.18 -9.12 -1.33
C GLU A 388 16.15 -7.85 -2.18
N ALA A 389 15.66 -6.74 -1.64
CA ALA A 389 15.49 -5.50 -2.36
C ALA A 389 16.80 -4.99 -2.99
N THR A 390 16.71 -4.69 -4.29
CA THR A 390 17.84 -4.23 -5.12
C THR A 390 17.84 -2.73 -5.37
N VAL A 391 16.74 -2.05 -5.07
CA VAL A 391 16.62 -0.58 -5.18
C VAL A 391 17.58 0.16 -4.24
N PRO A 392 17.86 1.45 -4.50
CA PRO A 392 18.58 2.28 -3.53
C PRO A 392 17.92 2.25 -2.15
N LYS A 393 18.71 1.96 -1.13
CA LYS A 393 18.28 1.90 0.27
C LYS A 393 19.12 2.87 1.11
N ILE A 394 18.47 3.89 1.65
CA ILE A 394 19.08 4.91 2.49
C ILE A 394 18.45 4.81 3.87
N THR A 395 19.26 4.69 4.89
CA THR A 395 18.83 4.55 6.28
C THR A 395 19.36 5.69 7.12
N VAL A 396 18.50 6.27 7.96
CA VAL A 396 18.89 7.25 8.97
C VAL A 396 18.44 6.76 10.34
N ILE A 397 19.41 6.45 11.21
CA ILE A 397 19.14 6.06 12.58
C ILE A 397 19.03 7.31 13.41
N THR A 398 17.82 7.62 13.89
CA THR A 398 17.55 8.86 14.64
C THR A 398 17.79 8.72 16.12
N ARG A 399 17.46 7.55 16.71
CA ARG A 399 17.64 7.29 18.14
C ARG A 399 17.97 5.81 18.38
N LYS A 400 17.04 4.99 18.84
CA LYS A 400 17.30 3.59 19.19
C LYS A 400 17.39 2.68 17.95
N ALA A 401 18.33 1.75 17.99
CA ALA A 401 18.45 0.67 17.01
C ALA A 401 19.02 -0.56 17.74
N TYR A 402 18.13 -1.37 18.34
CA TYR A 402 18.55 -2.44 19.23
C TYR A 402 18.25 -3.83 18.71
N GLY A 403 19.20 -4.74 18.94
CA GLY A 403 19.09 -6.17 18.68
C GLY A 403 18.79 -6.50 17.22
N GLY A 404 18.06 -7.58 16.98
CA GLY A 404 17.69 -8.01 15.63
C GLY A 404 16.84 -7.00 14.86
N ALA A 405 16.16 -6.08 15.55
CA ALA A 405 15.41 -5.02 14.89
C ALA A 405 16.32 -3.98 14.23
N TYR A 406 17.53 -3.73 14.77
CA TYR A 406 18.57 -2.97 14.08
C TYR A 406 18.92 -3.62 12.73
N ASP A 407 19.13 -4.93 12.71
CA ASP A 407 19.45 -5.63 11.45
C ASP A 407 18.32 -5.50 10.44
N VAL A 408 17.08 -5.75 10.88
CA VAL A 408 15.89 -5.81 10.02
C VAL A 408 15.55 -4.47 9.38
N MET A 409 15.76 -3.35 10.10
CA MET A 409 15.41 -2.00 9.61
C MET A 409 16.47 -1.43 8.65
N ALA A 410 16.67 -2.11 7.54
CA ALA A 410 17.56 -1.69 6.45
C ALA A 410 19.00 -1.38 6.89
N SER A 411 19.58 -2.24 7.74
CA SER A 411 20.96 -2.09 8.19
C SER A 411 21.96 -2.19 7.03
N LYS A 412 23.16 -1.70 7.26
CA LYS A 412 24.31 -1.84 6.33
C LYS A 412 24.52 -3.29 5.95
N HIS A 413 24.31 -4.21 6.89
CA HIS A 413 24.53 -5.65 6.72
C HIS A 413 23.50 -6.31 5.79
N LEU A 414 22.30 -5.73 5.68
CA LEU A 414 21.26 -6.15 4.72
C LEU A 414 21.31 -5.35 3.42
N ARG A 415 22.53 -5.05 2.96
CA ARG A 415 22.77 -4.38 1.68
C ARG A 415 22.21 -2.94 1.65
N GLY A 416 22.15 -2.25 2.80
CA GLY A 416 21.88 -0.81 2.88
C GLY A 416 23.00 -0.04 2.17
N ASP A 417 22.65 0.83 1.23
CA ASP A 417 23.65 1.56 0.43
C ASP A 417 24.30 2.68 1.24
N MET A 418 23.47 3.54 1.86
CA MET A 418 23.92 4.62 2.73
C MET A 418 23.21 4.54 4.06
N ASN A 419 23.98 4.40 5.13
CA ASN A 419 23.49 4.37 6.49
C ASN A 419 24.04 5.56 7.27
N TYR A 420 23.16 6.50 7.60
CA TYR A 420 23.47 7.66 8.43
C TYR A 420 22.98 7.45 9.86
N ALA A 421 23.58 8.12 10.80
CA ALA A 421 23.12 8.21 12.17
C ALA A 421 23.08 9.66 12.63
N TRP A 422 22.10 10.01 13.45
CA TRP A 422 22.13 11.26 14.20
C TRP A 422 23.03 11.11 15.44
N PRO A 423 23.52 12.20 16.05
CA PRO A 423 24.32 12.13 17.27
C PRO A 423 23.56 11.48 18.45
N THR A 424 22.21 11.51 18.41
CA THR A 424 21.31 10.88 19.37
C THR A 424 21.12 9.38 19.17
N ALA A 425 21.69 8.80 18.11
CA ALA A 425 21.54 7.39 17.79
C ALA A 425 22.23 6.50 18.85
N GLN A 426 21.56 5.38 19.16
CA GLN A 426 22.05 4.35 20.05
C GLN A 426 21.96 3.00 19.34
N ILE A 427 23.09 2.40 19.02
CA ILE A 427 23.16 1.17 18.24
C ILE A 427 23.81 0.08 19.10
N ALA A 428 23.04 -0.91 19.52
CA ALA A 428 23.51 -1.95 20.42
C ALA A 428 22.66 -3.22 20.36
N VAL A 429 23.16 -4.28 21.00
CA VAL A 429 22.41 -5.54 21.14
C VAL A 429 21.13 -5.34 21.95
N MET A 430 21.18 -4.49 22.97
CA MET A 430 20.02 -4.13 23.81
C MET A 430 20.28 -2.81 24.53
N GLY A 431 19.24 -2.26 25.16
CA GLY A 431 19.41 -1.07 26.00
C GLY A 431 20.36 -1.30 27.17
N ALA A 432 21.09 -0.27 27.58
CA ALA A 432 22.18 -0.35 28.54
C ALA A 432 21.78 -1.01 29.86
N ARG A 433 20.63 -0.61 30.44
CA ARG A 433 20.16 -1.16 31.69
C ARG A 433 19.95 -2.67 31.64
N GLY A 434 19.28 -3.17 30.59
CA GLY A 434 19.07 -4.61 30.41
C GLY A 434 20.38 -5.38 30.23
N ALA A 435 21.33 -4.82 29.47
CA ALA A 435 22.67 -5.40 29.31
C ALA A 435 23.43 -5.49 30.63
N VAL A 436 23.40 -4.42 31.42
CA VAL A 436 24.06 -4.32 32.72
C VAL A 436 23.47 -5.30 33.73
N GLU A 437 22.14 -5.43 33.79
CA GLU A 437 21.47 -6.39 34.71
C GLU A 437 21.84 -7.85 34.34
N ILE A 438 22.16 -8.15 33.09
CA ILE A 438 22.64 -9.48 32.69
C ILE A 438 24.12 -9.66 33.05
N ILE A 439 24.97 -8.69 32.71
CA ILE A 439 26.44 -8.77 32.87
C ILE A 439 26.83 -8.70 34.36
N TYR A 440 26.17 -7.79 35.10
CA TYR A 440 26.44 -7.53 36.52
C TYR A 440 25.32 -8.07 37.43
N ARG A 441 24.85 -9.28 37.10
CA ARG A 441 23.74 -9.93 37.83
C ARG A 441 23.90 -9.97 39.34
N LYS A 442 25.15 -9.98 39.84
CA LYS A 442 25.47 -10.00 41.26
C LYS A 442 25.20 -8.66 41.95
N ASP A 443 25.17 -7.57 41.22
CA ASP A 443 24.95 -6.22 41.72
C ASP A 443 23.47 -5.79 41.63
N ILE A 444 22.57 -6.69 41.18
CA ILE A 444 21.12 -6.45 41.18
C ILE A 444 20.66 -6.26 42.61
N GLY A 445 20.17 -5.08 42.92
CA GLY A 445 19.76 -4.67 44.29
C GLY A 445 20.59 -3.50 44.82
N ASP A 446 21.73 -3.21 44.23
CA ASP A 446 22.53 -2.01 44.48
C ASP A 446 22.29 -0.98 43.39
N ALA A 447 21.35 -0.06 43.62
CA ALA A 447 20.90 0.92 42.62
C ALA A 447 22.02 1.85 42.14
N GLU A 448 22.98 2.20 43.02
CA GLU A 448 24.09 3.09 42.69
C GLU A 448 25.10 2.39 41.76
N LYS A 449 25.44 1.14 42.05
CA LYS A 449 26.32 0.36 41.19
C LYS A 449 25.69 0.10 39.84
N ILE A 450 24.43 -0.31 39.80
CA ILE A 450 23.70 -0.52 38.52
C ILE A 450 23.66 0.77 37.72
N ALA A 451 23.39 1.92 38.32
CA ALA A 451 23.41 3.21 37.61
C ALA A 451 24.80 3.55 37.07
N ALA A 452 25.86 3.33 37.85
CA ALA A 452 27.25 3.55 37.41
C ALA A 452 27.64 2.63 36.24
N HIS A 453 27.32 1.34 36.33
CA HIS A 453 27.56 0.37 35.26
C HIS A 453 26.74 0.70 34.02
N THR A 454 25.49 1.13 34.16
CA THR A 454 24.62 1.54 33.05
C THR A 454 25.26 2.70 32.31
N LYS A 455 25.69 3.74 33.01
CA LYS A 455 26.34 4.89 32.39
C LYS A 455 27.65 4.50 31.69
N ALA A 456 28.47 3.70 32.32
CA ALA A 456 29.72 3.22 31.72
C ALA A 456 29.46 2.36 30.44
N TYR A 457 28.37 1.58 30.44
CA TYR A 457 27.97 0.79 29.28
C TYR A 457 27.45 1.69 28.16
N GLU A 458 26.64 2.69 28.48
CA GLU A 458 26.14 3.69 27.50
C GLU A 458 27.31 4.40 26.81
N ASP A 459 28.22 4.96 27.60
CA ASP A 459 29.38 5.70 27.09
C ASP A 459 30.27 4.84 26.20
N ARG A 460 30.36 3.55 26.47
CA ARG A 460 31.29 2.63 25.75
C ARG A 460 30.65 1.98 24.52
N PHE A 461 29.36 1.64 24.54
CA PHE A 461 28.75 0.75 23.54
C PHE A 461 27.56 1.33 22.78
N LEU A 462 26.86 2.35 23.27
CA LEU A 462 25.66 2.85 22.64
C LEU A 462 25.90 3.98 21.66
N SER A 463 27.02 4.68 21.76
CA SER A 463 27.35 5.80 20.87
C SER A 463 27.33 5.38 19.39
N PRO A 464 26.76 6.19 18.48
CA PRO A 464 26.80 5.89 17.06
C PRO A 464 28.22 5.82 16.49
N PHE A 465 29.19 6.44 17.15
CA PHE A 465 30.59 6.41 16.73
C PHE A 465 31.21 5.00 16.84
N VAL A 466 30.73 4.16 17.76
CA VAL A 466 31.17 2.76 17.89
C VAL A 466 30.83 1.96 16.61
N ALA A 467 29.64 2.19 16.04
CA ALA A 467 29.23 1.58 14.80
C ALA A 467 29.94 2.23 13.59
N ALA A 468 30.16 3.55 13.63
CA ALA A 468 30.88 4.28 12.58
C ALA A 468 32.33 3.85 12.46
N GLU A 469 33.06 3.63 13.58
CA GLU A 469 34.42 3.13 13.62
C GLU A 469 34.56 1.75 12.96
N ARG A 470 33.48 0.98 12.87
CA ARG A 470 33.44 -0.33 12.21
C ARG A 470 32.96 -0.26 10.76
N GLY A 471 32.59 0.94 10.26
CA GLY A 471 32.04 1.11 8.93
C GLY A 471 30.57 0.65 8.80
N TYR A 472 29.84 0.48 9.91
CA TYR A 472 28.42 0.10 9.92
C TYR A 472 27.49 1.31 9.73
N VAL A 473 28.03 2.49 10.00
CA VAL A 473 27.41 3.80 9.72
C VAL A 473 28.40 4.56 8.85
N ASP A 474 27.92 5.06 7.70
CA ASP A 474 28.78 5.78 6.74
C ASP A 474 29.14 7.17 7.25
N GLU A 475 28.22 7.83 7.96
CA GLU A 475 28.47 9.14 8.57
C GLU A 475 27.50 9.41 9.73
N VAL A 476 28.00 10.07 10.77
CA VAL A 476 27.15 10.69 11.81
C VAL A 476 26.86 12.12 11.37
N ILE A 477 25.60 12.42 11.09
CA ILE A 477 25.17 13.66 10.45
C ILE A 477 24.41 14.58 11.42
N MET A 478 24.49 15.89 11.19
CA MET A 478 23.65 16.86 11.88
C MET A 478 22.18 16.66 11.44
N PRO A 479 21.20 16.63 12.36
CA PRO A 479 19.79 16.38 12.00
C PRO A 479 19.26 17.32 10.94
N HIS A 480 19.55 18.62 11.02
CA HIS A 480 19.14 19.63 10.03
C HIS A 480 19.66 19.36 8.60
N SER A 481 20.68 18.52 8.45
CA SER A 481 21.24 18.17 7.12
C SER A 481 20.59 16.96 6.47
N THR A 482 19.63 16.31 7.13
CA THR A 482 19.08 15.00 6.73
C THR A 482 18.53 15.01 5.31
N ARG A 483 17.65 15.96 4.96
CA ARG A 483 17.10 16.06 3.59
C ARG A 483 18.21 16.16 2.53
N ARG A 484 19.19 17.03 2.74
CA ARG A 484 20.33 17.21 1.83
C ARG A 484 21.15 15.94 1.67
N ARG A 485 21.40 15.20 2.76
CA ARG A 485 22.15 13.96 2.73
C ARG A 485 21.42 12.87 1.96
N ILE A 486 20.11 12.73 2.20
CA ILE A 486 19.25 11.79 1.48
C ILE A 486 19.22 12.14 -0.02
N ALA A 487 19.00 13.40 -0.38
CA ALA A 487 18.98 13.84 -1.77
C ALA A 487 20.28 13.54 -2.51
N ARG A 488 21.42 13.82 -1.89
CA ARG A 488 22.74 13.50 -2.46
C ARG A 488 22.97 11.99 -2.62
N ALA A 489 22.55 11.20 -1.65
CA ALA A 489 22.64 9.75 -1.73
C ALA A 489 21.76 9.19 -2.86
N LEU A 490 20.53 9.70 -3.00
CA LEU A 490 19.64 9.32 -4.10
C LEU A 490 20.22 9.67 -5.47
N ARG A 491 20.84 10.85 -5.62
CA ARG A 491 21.54 11.21 -6.87
C ARG A 491 22.71 10.28 -7.18
N MET A 492 23.54 9.98 -6.18
CA MET A 492 24.67 9.05 -6.33
C MET A 492 24.21 7.66 -6.75
N LEU A 493 23.10 7.20 -6.19
CA LEU A 493 22.55 5.85 -6.41
C LEU A 493 21.59 5.78 -7.61
N ARG A 494 21.42 6.86 -8.38
CA ARG A 494 20.44 6.92 -9.49
C ARG A 494 20.62 5.77 -10.50
N ASN A 495 21.85 5.41 -10.78
CA ASN A 495 22.19 4.35 -11.73
C ASN A 495 22.61 3.05 -11.03
N LYS A 496 22.15 2.84 -9.79
CA LYS A 496 22.45 1.61 -9.08
C LYS A 496 21.85 0.42 -9.83
N GLU A 497 22.70 -0.52 -10.20
CA GLU A 497 22.33 -1.83 -10.72
C GLU A 497 22.78 -2.91 -9.75
N MET A 498 21.86 -3.76 -9.36
CA MET A 498 22.14 -4.92 -8.53
C MET A 498 21.22 -6.05 -8.96
N GLN A 499 21.77 -7.23 -9.15
CA GLN A 499 21.03 -8.42 -9.52
C GLN A 499 21.15 -9.47 -8.42
N ASN A 500 20.03 -10.07 -8.07
CA ASN A 500 20.01 -11.27 -7.25
C ASN A 500 20.35 -12.50 -8.11
N PRO A 501 20.85 -13.60 -7.50
CA PRO A 501 20.98 -14.86 -8.21
C PRO A 501 19.68 -15.24 -8.90
N TRP A 502 19.79 -15.79 -10.12
CA TRP A 502 18.60 -16.23 -10.85
C TRP A 502 17.81 -17.27 -10.05
N LYS A 503 16.50 -17.10 -10.01
CA LYS A 503 15.54 -18.02 -9.38
C LYS A 503 14.21 -17.93 -10.12
N LYS A 504 13.46 -19.01 -10.15
CA LYS A 504 12.13 -19.04 -10.75
C LYS A 504 11.17 -18.07 -10.04
N HIS A 505 11.21 -18.05 -8.75
CA HIS A 505 10.63 -17.09 -7.81
C HIS A 505 11.30 -17.27 -6.45
N ASP A 506 11.12 -16.35 -5.55
CA ASP A 506 11.58 -16.50 -4.17
C ASP A 506 10.65 -17.44 -3.38
N ASN A 507 11.12 -17.86 -2.21
CA ASN A 507 10.32 -18.62 -1.24
C ASN A 507 10.30 -17.83 0.09
N ILE A 508 9.63 -16.68 0.03
CA ILE A 508 9.44 -15.84 1.21
C ILE A 508 8.60 -16.59 2.26
N PRO A 509 8.87 -16.45 3.56
CA PRO A 509 8.05 -17.07 4.62
C PRO A 509 6.63 -16.48 4.59
N LEU A 510 5.67 -17.23 4.06
CA LEU A 510 4.26 -16.81 3.90
C LEU A 510 3.46 -16.95 5.19
#